data_095cd830a1f1185a95f79a98e81b604e
#
_entry.id   095cd830a1f1185a95f79a98e81b604e
#
_cell.length_a   1.000
_cell.length_b   1.000
_cell.length_c   1.000
_cell.angle_alpha   90.00
_cell.angle_beta   90.00
_cell.angle_gamma   90.00
#
_symmetry.space_group_name_H-M   'P 1'
#
loop_
_entity.id
_entity.type
_entity.pdbx_description
1 polymer ?
#
loop_
_entity_poly.entity_id
_entity_poly.type
_entity_poly.pdbx_seq_one_letter_code
_entity_poly.pdbx_strand_id
1 'polypeptide(L)'
;MKPDGTSSFSTADEKLVSPEGNHVTEPDVNTGPAIKKYRHSDGTTWSYIFVHNSKVKKLEMLLEEDGRTYFVHKTVRYFRKQGKHKVRHQEVPTVSGLVFFQGYPKEIQAYLDQYFPNVRLCKNCSTGKVAEIPDAQMQPFMRVAETSPDRIRFLLHPYHYYARNRILLRITTGELAGLEGYIIRIDRDRRLVMDIGGMSVAISGVHAEHFEEVE
;
A
#
# COMPACT_ATOMS: atom_id res chain seq x y z
N MET A 1 31.57 44.32 -55.93
CA MET A 1 32.70 43.74 -56.68
C MET A 1 32.80 42.27 -56.19
N LYS A 2 32.31 41.35 -57.01
CA LYS A 2 32.68 39.95 -57.02
C LYS A 2 34.10 39.75 -57.52
N PRO A 3 34.79 38.64 -57.44
CA PRO A 3 34.34 37.27 -57.75
C PRO A 3 34.85 36.17 -56.77
N ASP A 4 34.13 35.06 -56.62
CA ASP A 4 34.26 33.74 -57.29
C ASP A 4 35.54 32.94 -56.99
N GLY A 5 35.38 31.73 -56.60
CA GLY A 5 36.42 30.71 -56.56
C GLY A 5 35.90 29.35 -55.99
N THR A 6 35.27 28.58 -56.87
CA THR A 6 34.98 27.14 -56.84
C THR A 6 36.21 26.25 -56.74
N SER A 7 36.12 25.06 -56.10
CA SER A 7 36.60 23.72 -56.53
C SER A 7 36.52 22.74 -55.36
N SER A 8 35.67 21.76 -55.28
CA SER A 8 35.52 20.43 -55.88
C SER A 8 36.58 19.39 -55.48
N PHE A 9 36.00 18.16 -55.04
CA PHE A 9 36.55 16.81 -54.97
C PHE A 9 37.42 16.49 -53.72
N SER A 10 37.23 15.42 -52.97
CA SER A 10 37.07 14.03 -53.34
C SER A 10 36.71 13.18 -52.12
N THR A 11 35.92 12.16 -52.35
CA THR A 11 35.60 10.98 -51.56
C THR A 11 36.80 10.27 -50.96
N ALA A 12 36.71 9.81 -49.71
CA ALA A 12 37.29 8.56 -49.26
C ALA A 12 36.51 8.02 -48.06
N ASP A 13 36.07 6.78 -48.21
CA ASP A 13 35.46 5.92 -47.17
C ASP A 13 36.40 5.75 -45.98
N GLU A 14 35.89 5.95 -44.77
CA GLU A 14 36.54 5.39 -43.61
C GLU A 14 35.48 4.91 -42.59
N LYS A 15 35.66 3.64 -42.23
CA LYS A 15 34.80 2.81 -41.40
C LYS A 15 34.45 3.45 -40.06
N LEU A 16 33.16 3.50 -39.76
CA LEU A 16 32.65 3.72 -38.40
C LEU A 16 33.01 2.52 -37.52
N VAL A 17 33.87 2.75 -36.58
CA VAL A 17 34.03 1.92 -35.38
C VAL A 17 33.15 2.57 -34.32
N SER A 18 32.12 1.87 -33.91
CA SER A 18 31.26 2.25 -32.78
C SER A 18 32.07 2.16 -31.48
N PRO A 19 32.08 3.18 -30.62
CA PRO A 19 32.53 3.00 -29.26
C PRO A 19 31.40 2.33 -28.45
N GLU A 20 31.75 1.27 -27.80
CA GLU A 20 30.92 0.56 -26.81
C GLU A 20 30.33 1.55 -25.81
N GLY A 21 29.01 1.51 -25.71
CA GLY A 21 28.26 2.29 -24.73
C GLY A 21 28.60 1.84 -23.31
N ASN A 22 29.17 2.74 -22.55
CA ASN A 22 29.19 2.65 -21.10
C ASN A 22 27.75 2.63 -20.61
N HIS A 23 27.32 1.46 -20.17
CA HIS A 23 26.11 1.26 -19.38
C HIS A 23 26.33 1.94 -18.03
N VAL A 24 25.90 3.19 -17.95
CA VAL A 24 25.75 3.86 -16.66
C VAL A 24 24.58 3.17 -15.97
N THR A 25 24.89 2.28 -15.05
CA THR A 25 23.92 1.77 -14.09
C THR A 25 23.49 2.95 -13.23
N GLU A 26 22.24 3.37 -13.43
CA GLU A 26 21.58 4.26 -12.48
C GLU A 26 21.64 3.62 -11.09
N PRO A 27 21.98 4.38 -10.04
CA PRO A 27 21.98 3.83 -8.69
C PRO A 27 20.54 3.46 -8.32
N ASP A 28 20.34 2.21 -7.95
CA ASP A 28 19.10 1.68 -7.36
C ASP A 28 18.62 2.61 -6.23
N VAL A 29 17.64 3.44 -6.55
CA VAL A 29 17.00 4.32 -5.58
C VAL A 29 16.01 3.48 -4.79
N ASN A 30 16.44 3.13 -3.58
CA ASN A 30 15.60 2.86 -2.44
C ASN A 30 14.81 1.56 -2.42
N THR A 31 15.49 0.48 -2.19
CA THR A 31 14.87 -0.73 -1.63
C THR A 31 14.90 -0.66 -0.11
N GLY A 32 13.91 -0.01 0.49
CA GLY A 32 13.60 -0.19 1.91
C GLY A 32 13.22 -1.67 2.16
N PRO A 33 13.54 -2.24 3.34
CA PRO A 33 13.40 -3.68 3.60
C PRO A 33 11.97 -4.22 3.54
N ALA A 34 10.95 -3.36 3.49
CA ALA A 34 9.53 -3.74 3.51
C ALA A 34 8.95 -4.07 2.13
N ILE A 35 9.46 -3.48 1.05
CA ILE A 35 8.88 -3.61 -0.31
C ILE A 35 9.10 -5.01 -0.92
N LYS A 36 10.05 -5.77 -0.41
CA LYS A 36 10.33 -7.13 -0.92
C LYS A 36 9.26 -8.18 -0.58
N LYS A 37 8.35 -7.90 0.35
CA LYS A 37 7.30 -8.83 0.80
C LYS A 37 6.06 -8.85 -0.11
N TYR A 38 5.81 -7.79 -0.88
CA TYR A 38 4.59 -7.66 -1.69
C TYR A 38 4.92 -7.85 -3.15
N ARG A 39 4.78 -9.10 -3.63
CA ARG A 39 4.89 -9.40 -5.06
C ARG A 39 3.72 -8.74 -5.80
N HIS A 40 4.03 -8.20 -6.98
CA HIS A 40 3.03 -7.62 -7.87
C HIS A 40 1.87 -8.58 -8.13
N SER A 41 0.69 -8.01 -8.22
CA SER A 41 -0.56 -8.72 -8.36
C SER A 41 -0.64 -9.46 -9.68
N ASP A 42 -0.97 -10.72 -9.58
CA ASP A 42 -1.42 -11.59 -10.64
C ASP A 42 -2.96 -11.54 -10.80
N GLY A 43 -3.59 -10.48 -10.34
CA GLY A 43 -5.05 -10.30 -10.33
C GLY A 43 -5.74 -10.90 -9.10
N THR A 44 -5.00 -11.40 -8.13
CA THR A 44 -5.56 -11.91 -6.87
C THR A 44 -6.07 -10.75 -5.99
N THR A 45 -7.15 -11.02 -5.27
CA THR A 45 -7.72 -10.09 -4.29
C THR A 45 -7.08 -10.29 -2.92
N TRP A 46 -7.34 -9.32 -2.03
CA TRP A 46 -6.99 -9.42 -0.62
C TRP A 46 -8.23 -9.69 0.21
N SER A 47 -8.06 -10.50 1.25
CA SER A 47 -9.06 -10.74 2.29
C SER A 47 -8.43 -10.51 3.65
N TYR A 48 -9.23 -10.43 4.70
CA TYR A 48 -8.70 -10.20 6.04
C TYR A 48 -9.42 -11.01 7.11
N ILE A 49 -8.72 -11.15 8.25
CA ILE A 49 -9.22 -11.80 9.45
C ILE A 49 -8.98 -10.93 10.68
N PHE A 50 -9.67 -11.27 11.74
CA PHE A 50 -9.31 -10.85 13.09
C PHE A 50 -8.92 -12.07 13.93
N VAL A 51 -7.72 -12.03 14.50
CA VAL A 51 -7.23 -13.00 15.48
C VAL A 51 -6.92 -12.32 16.80
N HIS A 52 -6.82 -13.09 17.86
CA HIS A 52 -6.33 -12.53 19.12
C HIS A 52 -4.89 -12.02 18.96
N ASN A 53 -4.59 -10.85 19.53
CA ASN A 53 -3.31 -10.15 19.31
C ASN A 53 -2.07 -11.00 19.61
N SER A 54 -2.16 -11.90 20.63
CA SER A 54 -1.08 -12.82 20.96
C SER A 54 -0.77 -13.85 19.86
N LYS A 55 -1.72 -14.08 18.94
CA LYS A 55 -1.57 -15.05 17.84
C LYS A 55 -1.00 -14.42 16.58
N VAL A 56 -1.02 -13.07 16.46
CA VAL A 56 -0.56 -12.36 15.24
C VAL A 56 0.88 -12.74 14.91
N LYS A 57 1.79 -12.66 15.88
CA LYS A 57 3.21 -12.98 15.65
C LYS A 57 3.43 -14.42 15.19
N LYS A 58 2.71 -15.39 15.79
CA LYS A 58 2.78 -16.80 15.37
C LYS A 58 2.27 -16.97 13.95
N LEU A 59 1.19 -16.29 13.60
CA LEU A 59 0.62 -16.32 12.26
C LEU A 59 1.57 -15.71 11.24
N GLU A 60 2.18 -14.56 11.53
CA GLU A 60 3.19 -13.93 10.66
C GLU A 60 4.35 -14.90 10.38
N MET A 61 4.88 -15.57 11.40
CA MET A 61 5.96 -16.55 11.23
C MET A 61 5.57 -17.71 10.29
N LEU A 62 4.38 -18.29 10.47
CA LEU A 62 3.89 -19.37 9.61
C LEU A 62 3.70 -18.91 8.17
N LEU A 63 3.19 -17.70 7.97
CA LEU A 63 3.00 -17.12 6.63
C LEU A 63 4.33 -16.83 5.94
N GLU A 64 5.35 -16.42 6.70
CA GLU A 64 6.71 -16.22 6.20
C GLU A 64 7.36 -17.56 5.81
N GLU A 65 7.24 -18.60 6.65
CA GLU A 65 7.73 -19.94 6.36
C GLU A 65 7.10 -20.55 5.10
N ASP A 66 5.79 -20.36 4.93
CA ASP A 66 5.04 -20.87 3.77
C ASP A 66 5.11 -19.93 2.53
N GLY A 67 5.86 -18.84 2.61
CA GLY A 67 6.03 -17.87 1.52
C GLY A 67 4.74 -17.19 1.07
N ARG A 68 3.75 -17.06 1.95
CA ARG A 68 2.47 -16.42 1.66
C ARG A 68 2.54 -14.92 1.80
N THR A 69 1.87 -14.22 0.91
CA THR A 69 1.78 -12.76 0.96
C THR A 69 0.72 -12.32 1.97
N TYR A 70 1.14 -11.51 2.92
CA TYR A 70 0.28 -10.96 3.97
C TYR A 70 0.67 -9.53 4.31
N PHE A 71 -0.23 -8.82 5.01
CA PHE A 71 0.03 -7.47 5.50
C PHE A 71 -0.60 -7.27 6.89
N VAL A 72 0.16 -6.64 7.79
CA VAL A 72 -0.32 -6.19 9.11
C VAL A 72 0.04 -4.73 9.28
N HIS A 73 -0.96 -3.87 9.39
CA HIS A 73 -0.74 -2.45 9.66
C HIS A 73 -0.22 -2.27 11.08
N LYS A 74 1.03 -1.81 11.22
CA LYS A 74 1.72 -1.61 12.49
C LYS A 74 2.04 -0.14 12.70
N THR A 75 2.08 0.27 13.96
CA THR A 75 2.59 1.59 14.38
C THR A 75 3.63 1.41 15.46
N VAL A 76 4.51 2.40 15.61
CA VAL A 76 5.52 2.39 16.65
C VAL A 76 4.96 3.00 17.93
N ARG A 77 4.93 2.24 19.01
CA ARG A 77 4.60 2.75 20.34
C ARG A 77 5.83 2.88 21.20
N TYR A 78 5.93 4.00 21.91
CA TYR A 78 6.99 4.29 22.83
C TYR A 78 6.56 3.96 24.26
N PHE A 79 7.28 3.06 24.90
CA PHE A 79 7.04 2.65 26.28
C PHE A 79 8.14 3.17 27.18
N ARG A 80 7.78 3.88 28.23
CA ARG A 80 8.70 4.27 29.30
C ARG A 80 8.44 3.38 30.51
N LYS A 81 9.42 2.56 30.88
CA LYS A 81 9.31 1.76 32.10
C LYS A 81 9.52 2.67 33.32
N GLN A 82 8.61 2.59 34.28
CA GLN A 82 8.67 3.38 35.51
C GLN A 82 10.02 3.18 36.19
N GLY A 83 10.71 4.27 36.55
CA GLY A 83 12.06 4.24 37.18
C GLY A 83 13.23 4.04 36.20
N LYS A 84 13.06 4.00 34.90
CA LYS A 84 14.13 3.95 33.91
C LYS A 84 14.08 5.14 32.95
N HIS A 85 15.22 5.77 32.69
CA HIS A 85 15.32 6.88 31.69
C HIS A 85 15.24 6.40 30.22
N LYS A 86 15.39 5.08 30.00
CA LYS A 86 15.42 4.52 28.64
C LYS A 86 14.01 4.28 28.09
N VAL A 87 13.67 5.00 27.03
CA VAL A 87 12.46 4.76 26.24
C VAL A 87 12.69 3.56 25.33
N ARG A 88 11.77 2.61 25.34
CA ARG A 88 11.75 1.50 24.37
C ARG A 88 10.67 1.78 23.36
N HIS A 89 10.95 1.52 22.10
CA HIS A 89 9.96 1.52 21.01
C HIS A 89 9.63 0.07 20.63
N GLN A 90 8.40 -0.14 20.27
CA GLN A 90 7.92 -1.45 19.82
C GLN A 90 6.89 -1.24 18.71
N GLU A 91 7.04 -1.98 17.61
CA GLU A 91 6.01 -2.09 16.59
C GLU A 91 4.85 -2.92 17.14
N VAL A 92 3.65 -2.35 17.06
CA VAL A 92 2.42 -3.02 17.47
C VAL A 92 1.36 -2.89 16.38
N PRO A 93 0.53 -3.91 16.16
CA PRO A 93 -0.60 -3.77 15.25
C PRO A 93 -1.48 -2.60 15.65
N THR A 94 -1.85 -1.75 14.70
CA THR A 94 -2.69 -0.57 14.96
C THR A 94 -4.11 -1.00 15.31
N VAL A 95 -4.63 -1.99 14.59
CA VAL A 95 -5.89 -2.66 14.90
C VAL A 95 -5.57 -4.04 15.46
N SER A 96 -6.08 -4.31 16.65
CA SER A 96 -5.80 -5.57 17.35
C SER A 96 -6.24 -6.76 16.51
N GLY A 97 -5.26 -7.57 16.13
CA GLY A 97 -5.48 -8.84 15.46
C GLY A 97 -5.88 -8.78 13.99
N LEU A 98 -5.88 -7.60 13.35
CA LEU A 98 -6.19 -7.46 11.92
C LEU A 98 -4.99 -7.91 11.08
N VAL A 99 -5.22 -8.90 10.20
CA VAL A 99 -4.24 -9.43 9.26
C VAL A 99 -4.89 -9.57 7.90
N PHE A 100 -4.24 -9.03 6.86
CA PHE A 100 -4.65 -9.15 5.47
C PHE A 100 -3.85 -10.24 4.77
N PHE A 101 -4.47 -10.91 3.81
CA PHE A 101 -3.89 -11.98 2.99
C PHE A 101 -4.18 -11.71 1.52
N GLN A 102 -3.19 -11.92 0.69
CA GLN A 102 -3.38 -11.96 -0.75
C GLN A 102 -3.61 -13.38 -1.22
N GLY A 103 -4.63 -13.61 -2.04
CA GLY A 103 -4.94 -14.91 -2.62
C GLY A 103 -6.44 -15.18 -2.72
N TYR A 104 -6.77 -16.36 -3.21
CA TYR A 104 -8.16 -16.78 -3.34
C TYR A 104 -8.77 -17.11 -1.97
N PRO A 105 -9.95 -16.57 -1.64
CA PRO A 105 -10.57 -16.75 -0.32
C PRO A 105 -10.72 -18.21 0.12
N LYS A 106 -11.01 -19.12 -0.82
CA LYS A 106 -11.15 -20.56 -0.52
C LYS A 106 -9.83 -21.19 -0.07
N GLU A 107 -8.72 -20.83 -0.72
CA GLU A 107 -7.39 -21.34 -0.39
C GLU A 107 -6.89 -20.78 0.93
N ILE A 108 -7.12 -19.48 1.16
CA ILE A 108 -6.78 -18.83 2.43
C ILE A 108 -7.59 -19.48 3.58
N GLN A 109 -8.89 -19.71 3.39
CA GLN A 109 -9.71 -20.34 4.42
C GLN A 109 -9.26 -21.77 4.72
N ALA A 110 -8.93 -22.57 3.69
CA ALA A 110 -8.40 -23.93 3.88
C ALA A 110 -7.08 -23.93 4.67
N TYR A 111 -6.19 -22.98 4.38
CA TYR A 111 -4.97 -22.78 5.13
C TYR A 111 -5.24 -22.41 6.60
N LEU A 112 -6.17 -21.48 6.84
CA LEU A 112 -6.56 -21.09 8.20
C LEU A 112 -7.17 -22.26 8.96
N ASP A 113 -7.98 -23.09 8.32
CA ASP A 113 -8.61 -24.25 8.95
C ASP A 113 -7.59 -25.27 9.44
N GLN A 114 -6.46 -25.39 8.75
CA GLN A 114 -5.36 -26.27 9.14
C GLN A 114 -4.63 -25.78 10.41
N TYR A 115 -4.31 -24.49 10.49
CA TYR A 115 -3.47 -23.94 11.56
C TYR A 115 -4.24 -23.19 12.65
N PHE A 116 -5.41 -22.64 12.29
CA PHE A 116 -6.28 -21.81 13.15
C PHE A 116 -7.76 -22.13 12.93
N PRO A 117 -8.24 -23.32 13.28
CA PRO A 117 -9.56 -23.85 12.88
C PRO A 117 -10.76 -22.99 13.30
N ASN A 118 -10.58 -22.09 14.27
CA ASN A 118 -11.63 -21.18 14.75
C ASN A 118 -11.56 -19.78 14.12
N VAL A 119 -10.66 -19.56 13.16
CA VAL A 119 -10.51 -18.27 12.48
C VAL A 119 -11.19 -18.34 11.13
N ARG A 120 -12.00 -17.34 10.83
CA ARG A 120 -12.72 -17.22 9.55
C ARG A 120 -12.38 -15.90 8.87
N LEU A 121 -12.36 -15.95 7.55
CA LEU A 121 -12.29 -14.73 6.75
C LEU A 121 -13.48 -13.83 7.07
N CYS A 122 -13.21 -12.55 7.21
CA CYS A 122 -14.24 -11.57 7.49
C CYS A 122 -15.17 -11.42 6.29
N LYS A 123 -16.44 -11.17 6.58
CA LYS A 123 -17.46 -10.94 5.57
C LYS A 123 -17.77 -9.45 5.48
N ASN A 124 -17.98 -8.98 4.27
CA ASN A 124 -18.54 -7.66 4.04
C ASN A 124 -20.01 -7.66 4.51
N CYS A 125 -20.33 -6.82 5.48
CA CYS A 125 -21.65 -6.73 6.09
C CYS A 125 -22.77 -6.40 5.09
N SER A 126 -22.44 -5.68 4.01
CA SER A 126 -23.42 -5.29 2.99
C SER A 126 -23.77 -6.42 2.03
N THR A 127 -22.82 -7.31 1.74
CA THR A 127 -22.99 -8.38 0.74
C THR A 127 -23.15 -9.77 1.37
N GLY A 128 -22.75 -9.94 2.62
CA GLY A 128 -22.68 -11.24 3.31
C GLY A 128 -21.61 -12.20 2.77
N LYS A 129 -20.87 -11.82 1.72
CA LYS A 129 -19.77 -12.57 1.14
C LYS A 129 -18.46 -12.24 1.84
N VAL A 130 -17.41 -13.07 1.62
CA VAL A 130 -16.06 -12.74 2.08
C VAL A 130 -15.69 -11.36 1.58
N ALA A 131 -15.08 -10.56 2.45
CA ALA A 131 -14.60 -9.23 2.07
C ALA A 131 -13.38 -9.39 1.16
N GLU A 132 -13.54 -9.02 -0.09
CA GLU A 132 -12.47 -9.02 -1.09
C GLU A 132 -12.08 -7.58 -1.40
N ILE A 133 -10.78 -7.30 -1.33
CA ILE A 133 -10.20 -5.98 -1.59
C ILE A 133 -9.38 -6.11 -2.87
N PRO A 134 -9.67 -5.32 -3.91
CA PRO A 134 -8.86 -5.30 -5.12
C PRO A 134 -7.42 -4.89 -4.81
N ASP A 135 -6.46 -5.51 -5.48
CA ASP A 135 -5.04 -5.18 -5.28
C ASP A 135 -4.74 -3.71 -5.60
N ALA A 136 -5.39 -3.16 -6.63
CA ALA A 136 -5.28 -1.74 -6.99
C ALA A 136 -5.67 -0.78 -5.83
N GLN A 137 -6.55 -1.21 -4.93
CA GLN A 137 -6.94 -0.47 -3.73
C GLN A 137 -6.00 -0.76 -2.56
N MET A 138 -5.54 -2.00 -2.43
CA MET A 138 -4.68 -2.42 -1.32
C MET A 138 -3.25 -1.89 -1.45
N GLN A 139 -2.67 -1.85 -2.65
CA GLN A 139 -1.29 -1.40 -2.88
C GLN A 139 -1.03 0.05 -2.42
N PRO A 140 -1.83 1.07 -2.85
CA PRO A 140 -1.64 2.42 -2.36
C PRO A 140 -1.84 2.54 -0.84
N PHE A 141 -2.81 1.80 -0.28
CA PHE A 141 -3.04 1.75 1.16
C PHE A 141 -1.82 1.21 1.91
N MET A 142 -1.24 0.10 1.48
CA MET A 142 -0.05 -0.49 2.10
C MET A 142 1.15 0.46 2.02
N ARG A 143 1.34 1.14 0.89
CA ARG A 143 2.41 2.14 0.72
C ARG A 143 2.32 3.24 1.79
N VAL A 144 1.14 3.81 1.98
CA VAL A 144 0.91 4.83 3.03
C VAL A 144 1.11 4.24 4.43
N ALA A 145 0.64 3.02 4.64
CA ALA A 145 0.77 2.33 5.93
C ALA A 145 2.23 2.05 6.31
N GLU A 146 3.12 1.90 5.34
CA GLU A 146 4.56 1.70 5.55
C GLU A 146 5.32 3.02 5.74
N THR A 147 5.03 4.02 4.89
CA THR A 147 5.74 5.30 4.92
C THR A 147 5.27 6.21 6.05
N SER A 148 3.97 6.21 6.32
CA SER A 148 3.33 7.15 7.25
C SER A 148 2.18 6.50 8.02
N PRO A 149 2.44 5.48 8.86
CA PRO A 149 1.40 4.69 9.54
C PRO A 149 0.50 5.53 10.44
N ASP A 150 1.00 6.62 11.00
CA ASP A 150 0.25 7.51 11.89
C ASP A 150 -0.81 8.34 11.14
N ARG A 151 -0.73 8.43 9.80
CA ARG A 151 -1.75 9.09 8.97
C ARG A 151 -3.02 8.24 8.84
N ILE A 152 -2.96 6.95 9.13
CA ILE A 152 -4.06 5.99 8.96
C ILE A 152 -4.82 5.81 10.26
N ARG A 153 -6.15 5.98 10.19
CA ARG A 153 -7.06 5.72 11.31
C ARG A 153 -8.25 4.89 10.84
N PHE A 154 -8.45 3.73 11.46
CA PHE A 154 -9.65 2.94 11.26
C PHE A 154 -10.83 3.58 12.00
N LEU A 155 -11.98 3.67 11.33
CA LEU A 155 -13.18 4.33 11.83
C LEU A 155 -14.23 3.30 12.28
N LEU A 156 -15.08 3.69 13.22
CA LEU A 156 -16.09 2.80 13.79
C LEU A 156 -17.33 2.64 12.90
N HIS A 157 -17.69 3.70 12.18
CA HIS A 157 -18.87 3.67 11.32
C HIS A 157 -18.55 3.06 9.95
N PRO A 158 -19.49 2.34 9.34
CA PRO A 158 -19.30 1.76 8.02
C PRO A 158 -19.16 2.85 6.94
N TYR A 159 -18.53 2.51 5.82
CA TYR A 159 -18.16 3.43 4.76
C TYR A 159 -19.34 4.25 4.20
N HIS A 160 -20.50 3.62 4.01
CA HIS A 160 -21.71 4.30 3.51
C HIS A 160 -22.18 5.45 4.41
N TYR A 161 -21.84 5.43 5.72
CA TYR A 161 -22.11 6.54 6.61
C TYR A 161 -21.39 7.82 6.20
N TYR A 162 -20.16 7.67 5.67
CA TYR A 162 -19.33 8.79 5.22
C TYR A 162 -19.60 9.18 3.77
N ALA A 163 -20.20 8.30 2.96
CA ALA A 163 -20.50 8.51 1.55
C ALA A 163 -21.67 9.48 1.29
N ARG A 164 -22.50 9.74 2.30
CA ARG A 164 -23.76 10.51 2.14
C ARG A 164 -23.52 11.89 1.52
N ASN A 165 -24.18 12.14 0.37
CA ASN A 165 -24.16 13.43 -0.35
C ASN A 165 -22.73 13.91 -0.68
N ARG A 166 -21.82 13.02 -1.04
CA ARG A 166 -20.43 13.34 -1.36
C ARG A 166 -20.02 12.71 -2.68
N ILE A 167 -19.12 13.40 -3.36
CA ILE A 167 -18.53 12.94 -4.59
C ILE A 167 -17.35 12.04 -4.24
N LEU A 168 -17.26 10.89 -4.92
CA LEU A 168 -16.09 9.99 -4.82
C LEU A 168 -14.92 10.67 -5.53
N LEU A 169 -13.80 10.77 -4.85
CA LEU A 169 -12.60 11.42 -5.36
C LEU A 169 -11.44 10.43 -5.39
N ARG A 170 -10.59 10.56 -6.40
CA ARG A 170 -9.30 9.87 -6.50
C ARG A 170 -8.18 10.88 -6.33
N ILE A 171 -7.17 10.54 -5.56
CA ILE A 171 -5.95 11.34 -5.42
C ILE A 171 -5.04 11.06 -6.61
N THR A 172 -4.56 12.12 -7.26
CA THR A 172 -3.73 12.02 -8.48
C THR A 172 -2.26 12.34 -8.25
N THR A 173 -1.91 12.91 -7.09
CA THR A 173 -0.53 13.35 -6.77
C THR A 173 -0.03 12.79 -5.45
N GLY A 174 1.31 12.85 -5.27
CA GLY A 174 1.99 12.54 -4.02
C GLY A 174 2.00 11.05 -3.65
N GLU A 175 2.32 10.78 -2.40
CA GLU A 175 2.37 9.41 -1.84
C GLU A 175 1.00 8.72 -1.81
N LEU A 176 -0.07 9.53 -1.83
CA LEU A 176 -1.45 9.07 -1.74
C LEU A 176 -2.07 8.80 -3.12
N ALA A 177 -1.33 9.00 -4.20
CA ALA A 177 -1.83 8.82 -5.55
C ALA A 177 -2.42 7.43 -5.77
N GLY A 178 -3.62 7.37 -6.37
CA GLY A 178 -4.38 6.15 -6.60
C GLY A 178 -5.36 5.77 -5.49
N LEU A 179 -5.35 6.46 -4.34
CA LEU A 179 -6.36 6.26 -3.31
C LEU A 179 -7.69 6.92 -3.69
N GLU A 180 -8.78 6.19 -3.48
CA GLU A 180 -10.14 6.66 -3.74
C GLU A 180 -10.95 6.74 -2.45
N GLY A 181 -11.76 7.76 -2.32
CA GLY A 181 -12.60 7.92 -1.14
C GLY A 181 -13.35 9.25 -1.09
N TYR A 182 -13.96 9.52 0.04
CA TYR A 182 -14.68 10.75 0.30
C TYR A 182 -13.88 11.68 1.20
N ILE A 183 -13.81 12.95 0.85
CA ILE A 183 -13.20 13.95 1.74
C ILE A 183 -14.19 14.33 2.82
N ILE A 184 -13.79 14.10 4.05
CA ILE A 184 -14.54 14.50 5.24
C ILE A 184 -13.70 15.35 6.19
N ARG A 185 -14.35 16.05 7.10
CA ARG A 185 -13.68 16.81 8.15
C ARG A 185 -13.82 16.07 9.48
N ILE A 186 -12.68 15.64 10.04
CA ILE A 186 -12.59 15.01 11.37
C ILE A 186 -11.62 15.85 12.19
N ASP A 187 -12.03 16.29 13.38
CA ASP A 187 -11.19 17.06 14.31
C ASP A 187 -10.56 18.31 13.65
N ARG A 188 -11.33 19.03 12.80
CA ARG A 188 -10.91 20.19 12.00
C ARG A 188 -9.90 19.90 10.87
N ASP A 189 -9.52 18.65 10.66
CA ASP A 189 -8.63 18.20 9.60
C ASP A 189 -9.41 17.57 8.45
N ARG A 190 -8.96 17.81 7.21
CA ARG A 190 -9.50 17.14 6.01
C ARG A 190 -8.87 15.78 5.88
N ARG A 191 -9.69 14.74 5.77
CA ARG A 191 -9.26 13.36 5.62
C ARG A 191 -9.96 12.70 4.45
N LEU A 192 -9.22 11.88 3.74
CA LEU A 192 -9.78 10.94 2.78
C LEU A 192 -10.32 9.74 3.56
N VAL A 193 -11.60 9.42 3.41
CA VAL A 193 -12.17 8.16 3.94
C VAL A 193 -12.40 7.21 2.80
N MET A 194 -11.77 6.08 2.87
CA MET A 194 -11.83 5.00 1.88
C MET A 194 -12.42 3.73 2.48
N ASP A 195 -12.91 2.86 1.60
CA ASP A 195 -13.33 1.50 1.97
C ASP A 195 -12.18 0.51 1.78
N ILE A 196 -11.90 -0.28 2.79
CA ILE A 196 -10.98 -1.41 2.70
C ILE A 196 -11.73 -2.67 3.09
N GLY A 197 -12.39 -3.29 2.12
CA GLY A 197 -13.14 -4.53 2.33
C GLY A 197 -14.32 -4.41 3.30
N GLY A 198 -14.99 -3.25 3.32
CA GLY A 198 -16.08 -2.93 4.23
C GLY A 198 -15.65 -2.20 5.51
N MET A 199 -14.35 -2.06 5.76
CA MET A 199 -13.81 -1.23 6.84
C MET A 199 -13.58 0.19 6.35
N SER A 200 -13.98 1.17 7.16
CA SER A 200 -13.72 2.58 6.86
C SER A 200 -12.36 3.00 7.39
N VAL A 201 -11.53 3.53 6.52
CA VAL A 201 -10.19 4.01 6.85
C VAL A 201 -10.08 5.48 6.50
N ALA A 202 -9.68 6.31 7.47
CA ALA A 202 -9.40 7.73 7.26
C ALA A 202 -7.91 7.96 7.14
N ILE A 203 -7.50 8.72 6.11
CA ILE A 203 -6.12 9.12 5.86
C ILE A 203 -6.02 10.63 6.01
N SER A 204 -5.12 11.09 6.86
CA SER A 204 -4.86 12.52 7.10
C SER A 204 -3.79 13.07 6.14
N GLY A 205 -3.62 14.41 6.13
CA GLY A 205 -2.58 15.06 5.33
C GLY A 205 -2.89 15.16 3.84
N VAL A 206 -4.16 15.09 3.46
CA VAL A 206 -4.62 15.12 2.06
C VAL A 206 -4.79 16.54 1.48
N HIS A 207 -4.52 17.56 2.26
CA HIS A 207 -4.79 18.97 1.88
C HIS A 207 -3.82 19.52 0.81
N ALA A 208 -2.68 18.87 0.61
CA ALA A 208 -1.70 19.25 -0.40
C ALA A 208 -1.85 18.47 -1.71
N GLU A 209 -2.76 17.49 -1.76
CA GLU A 209 -2.93 16.61 -2.91
C GLU A 209 -3.96 17.16 -3.91
N HIS A 210 -3.81 16.77 -5.16
CA HIS A 210 -4.78 17.03 -6.22
C HIS A 210 -5.77 15.85 -6.30
N PHE A 211 -7.00 16.18 -6.69
CA PHE A 211 -8.11 15.23 -6.76
C PHE A 211 -8.78 15.29 -8.12
N GLU A 212 -9.28 14.15 -8.56
CA GLU A 212 -10.22 14.05 -9.68
C GLU A 212 -11.51 13.35 -9.21
N GLU A 213 -12.62 13.65 -9.85
CA GLU A 213 -13.89 12.95 -9.60
C GLU A 213 -13.83 11.56 -10.25
N VAL A 214 -14.31 10.56 -9.52
CA VAL A 214 -14.46 9.19 -10.05
C VAL A 214 -15.91 9.04 -10.48
N GLU A 215 -16.10 8.83 -11.80
CA GLU A 215 -17.42 8.56 -12.40
C GLU A 215 -18.00 7.19 -12.01
#